data_8e2b2ee2809da3a9ae578f78d9a328e4
#
_entry.id   8e2b2ee2809da3a9ae578f78d9a328e4
#
_cell.length_a   1.000
_cell.length_b   1.000
_cell.length_c   1.000
_cell.angle_alpha   90.00
_cell.angle_beta   90.00
_cell.angle_gamma   90.00
#
_symmetry.space_group_name_H-M   'P 1'
#
loop_
_entity.id
_entity.type
_entity.pdbx_description
1 polymer ?
#
loop_
_entity_poly.entity_id
_entity_poly.type
_entity_poly.pdbx_seq_one_letter_code
_entity_poly.pdbx_strand_id
1 'polypeptide(L)'
;MMYQETVPALVVNAFQGESGLPEPAGHAWDHGWRIGPVVYSRASGVAAGWSAKLRGSLHVDGVRLARPVRSTDGRFIVAGWKASTWIDGELARRVDETVLVALRLTEALAGLNGHALPPEPEDSDPFVLAEQRAWEEDAPEYREISGPLQFGHADLLACTLYHGNQAPAVTDLVPFAAPRPPAYTAALVMVDGLIAGAVDDGIVDRFRHLPDIDQLLLRAVAYRRHVNELHPRGSSNARAHIRRVEDLLMSEAADTN
;
A
#
# COMPACT_ATOMS: atom_id res chain seq x y z
N MET A 1 -25.91 -2.53 7.57
CA MET A 1 -25.12 -3.72 7.21
C MET A 1 -25.15 -3.81 5.69
N MET A 2 -24.10 -3.30 4.97
CA MET A 2 -24.05 -3.46 3.53
C MET A 2 -23.71 -4.93 3.26
N TYR A 3 -24.58 -5.64 2.53
CA TYR A 3 -24.29 -6.97 2.03
C TYR A 3 -23.08 -6.86 1.11
N GLN A 4 -21.95 -7.38 1.54
CA GLN A 4 -20.80 -7.50 0.67
C GLN A 4 -21.16 -8.56 -0.38
N GLU A 5 -21.22 -8.13 -1.65
CA GLU A 5 -21.53 -9.00 -2.76
C GLU A 5 -20.51 -10.12 -2.84
N THR A 6 -20.96 -11.37 -2.78
CA THR A 6 -20.08 -12.53 -2.94
C THR A 6 -19.59 -12.63 -4.39
N VAL A 7 -18.44 -13.28 -4.58
CA VAL A 7 -17.90 -13.47 -5.93
C VAL A 7 -18.90 -14.22 -6.83
N PRO A 8 -19.23 -13.69 -8.02
CA PRO A 8 -20.13 -14.36 -8.96
C PRO A 8 -19.53 -15.66 -9.49
N ALA A 9 -20.37 -16.70 -9.66
CA ALA A 9 -19.93 -17.99 -10.18
C ALA A 9 -19.24 -17.87 -11.56
N LEU A 10 -19.69 -16.96 -12.43
CA LEU A 10 -19.04 -16.69 -13.72
C LEU A 10 -17.58 -16.22 -13.56
N VAL A 11 -17.26 -15.48 -12.50
CA VAL A 11 -15.89 -15.01 -12.22
C VAL A 11 -15.03 -16.17 -11.76
N VAL A 12 -15.53 -16.99 -10.82
CA VAL A 12 -14.82 -18.20 -10.36
C VAL A 12 -14.51 -19.12 -11.54
N ASN A 13 -15.49 -19.38 -12.39
CA ASN A 13 -15.32 -20.21 -13.59
C ASN A 13 -14.30 -19.62 -14.58
N ALA A 14 -14.32 -18.31 -14.81
CA ALA A 14 -13.38 -17.63 -15.70
C ALA A 14 -11.91 -17.78 -15.26
N PHE A 15 -11.67 -17.78 -13.95
CA PHE A 15 -10.35 -18.01 -13.36
C PHE A 15 -10.04 -19.50 -13.08
N GLN A 16 -10.86 -20.43 -13.57
CA GLN A 16 -10.73 -21.87 -13.36
C GLN A 16 -10.69 -22.25 -11.86
N GLY A 17 -11.41 -21.51 -11.05
CA GLY A 17 -11.47 -21.73 -9.60
C GLY A 17 -12.25 -23.01 -9.27
N GLU A 18 -11.88 -23.59 -8.14
CA GLU A 18 -12.58 -24.74 -7.59
C GLU A 18 -13.98 -24.37 -7.09
N SER A 19 -14.89 -25.31 -7.08
CA SER A 19 -16.18 -25.15 -6.40
C SER A 19 -15.97 -25.19 -4.89
N GLY A 20 -16.47 -24.20 -4.18
CA GLY A 20 -16.32 -24.13 -2.72
C GLY A 20 -17.19 -23.03 -2.13
N LEU A 21 -17.30 -23.02 -0.80
CA LEU A 21 -17.96 -21.94 -0.08
C LEU A 21 -17.00 -20.75 0.00
N PRO A 22 -17.44 -19.53 -0.35
CA PRO A 22 -16.65 -18.33 -0.19
C PRO A 22 -16.44 -18.00 1.30
N GLU A 23 -15.19 -17.80 1.69
CA GLU A 23 -14.80 -17.34 3.02
C GLU A 23 -14.27 -15.90 2.93
N PRO A 24 -14.62 -14.98 3.87
CA PRO A 24 -14.06 -13.63 3.88
C PRO A 24 -12.54 -13.66 4.03
N ALA A 25 -11.81 -13.00 3.13
CA ALA A 25 -10.34 -13.01 3.12
C ALA A 25 -9.71 -11.88 3.97
N GLY A 26 -10.52 -10.92 4.44
CA GLY A 26 -10.06 -9.85 5.32
C GLY A 26 -9.45 -8.64 4.60
N HIS A 27 -8.97 -7.68 5.41
CA HIS A 27 -8.55 -6.35 4.94
C HIS A 27 -7.36 -6.41 3.97
N ALA A 28 -6.35 -7.21 4.27
CA ALA A 28 -5.16 -7.34 3.41
C ALA A 28 -5.47 -7.85 1.99
N TRP A 29 -6.67 -8.33 1.76
CA TRP A 29 -7.17 -8.85 0.48
C TRP A 29 -8.33 -8.01 -0.09
N ASP A 30 -8.36 -6.72 0.20
CA ASP A 30 -9.44 -5.80 -0.20
C ASP A 30 -10.84 -6.30 0.22
N HIS A 31 -10.94 -6.94 1.38
CA HIS A 31 -12.16 -7.60 1.84
C HIS A 31 -12.75 -8.59 0.83
N GLY A 32 -11.91 -9.23 0.02
CA GLY A 32 -12.32 -10.21 -0.97
C GLY A 32 -12.78 -11.53 -0.36
N TRP A 33 -12.96 -12.53 -1.23
CA TRP A 33 -13.46 -13.85 -0.89
C TRP A 33 -12.45 -14.92 -1.25
N ARG A 34 -12.11 -15.77 -0.30
CA ARG A 34 -11.28 -16.96 -0.53
C ARG A 34 -12.17 -18.12 -0.93
N ILE A 35 -11.81 -18.83 -1.99
CA ILE A 35 -12.38 -20.14 -2.39
C ILE A 35 -11.20 -21.05 -2.69
N GLY A 36 -11.00 -22.07 -1.86
CA GLY A 36 -9.84 -22.95 -1.97
C GLY A 36 -8.51 -22.18 -1.90
N PRO A 37 -7.60 -22.36 -2.87
CA PRO A 37 -6.30 -21.69 -2.89
C PRO A 37 -6.31 -20.30 -3.53
N VAL A 38 -7.47 -19.74 -3.87
CA VAL A 38 -7.59 -18.48 -4.61
C VAL A 38 -8.41 -17.47 -3.83
N VAL A 39 -7.95 -16.20 -3.83
CA VAL A 39 -8.71 -15.05 -3.35
C VAL A 39 -9.20 -14.24 -4.53
N TYR A 40 -10.46 -13.89 -4.50
CA TYR A 40 -11.15 -13.03 -5.45
C TYR A 40 -11.50 -11.71 -4.78
N SER A 41 -11.05 -10.58 -5.33
CA SER A 41 -11.40 -9.26 -4.84
C SER A 41 -11.81 -8.33 -5.98
N ARG A 42 -12.51 -7.25 -5.64
CA ARG A 42 -12.85 -6.23 -6.62
C ARG A 42 -11.57 -5.56 -7.13
N ALA A 43 -11.49 -5.42 -8.44
CA ALA A 43 -10.44 -4.61 -9.06
C ALA A 43 -10.83 -3.13 -8.86
N SER A 44 -10.05 -2.42 -8.06
CA SER A 44 -10.24 -0.99 -7.82
C SER A 44 -9.23 -0.18 -8.62
N GLY A 45 -9.72 0.89 -9.25
CA GLY A 45 -8.89 1.82 -10.02
C GLY A 45 -8.21 1.20 -11.26
N VAL A 46 -7.55 2.07 -12.01
CA VAL A 46 -6.85 1.72 -13.26
C VAL A 46 -5.59 0.88 -13.04
N ALA A 47 -5.00 0.95 -11.84
CA ALA A 47 -3.75 0.26 -11.52
C ALA A 47 -3.90 -1.24 -11.24
N ALA A 48 -5.11 -1.78 -11.05
CA ALA A 48 -5.33 -3.18 -10.68
C ALA A 48 -4.74 -4.18 -11.69
N GLY A 49 -4.87 -3.90 -12.98
CA GLY A 49 -4.28 -4.73 -14.05
C GLY A 49 -2.76 -4.63 -14.10
N TRP A 50 -2.21 -3.45 -13.86
CA TRP A 50 -0.78 -3.20 -13.75
C TRP A 50 -0.19 -3.96 -12.55
N SER A 51 -0.79 -3.82 -11.37
CA SER A 51 -0.36 -4.53 -10.16
C SER A 51 -0.32 -6.05 -10.38
N ALA A 52 -1.38 -6.61 -10.95
CA ALA A 52 -1.43 -8.03 -11.25
C ALA A 52 -0.32 -8.45 -12.23
N LYS A 53 -0.12 -7.71 -13.33
CA LYS A 53 0.95 -7.99 -14.31
C LYS A 53 2.32 -7.94 -13.64
N LEU A 54 2.60 -6.90 -12.85
CA LEU A 54 3.89 -6.70 -12.20
C LEU A 54 4.16 -7.79 -11.16
N ARG A 55 3.21 -8.09 -10.27
CA ARG A 55 3.35 -9.17 -9.27
C ARG A 55 3.56 -10.55 -9.91
N GLY A 56 3.12 -10.75 -11.16
CA GLY A 56 3.36 -11.98 -11.91
C GLY A 56 4.84 -12.23 -12.25
N SER A 57 5.64 -11.17 -12.38
CA SER A 57 7.05 -11.24 -12.82
C SER A 57 8.04 -10.66 -11.81
N LEU A 58 7.63 -9.73 -10.94
CA LEU A 58 8.50 -9.09 -9.99
C LEU A 58 9.05 -10.11 -8.98
N HIS A 59 10.34 -10.04 -8.74
CA HIS A 59 11.03 -10.73 -7.65
C HIS A 59 11.52 -9.70 -6.65
N VAL A 60 11.24 -9.93 -5.37
CA VAL A 60 11.73 -9.09 -4.26
C VAL A 60 12.44 -10.02 -3.28
N ASP A 61 13.72 -9.78 -3.05
CA ASP A 61 14.51 -10.65 -2.20
C ASP A 61 13.99 -10.67 -0.76
N GLY A 62 13.79 -11.87 -0.23
CA GLY A 62 13.24 -12.08 1.12
C GLY A 62 11.78 -11.61 1.31
N VAL A 63 11.01 -11.39 0.23
CA VAL A 63 9.58 -11.03 0.27
C VAL A 63 8.78 -11.90 -0.70
N ARG A 64 7.69 -12.48 -0.22
CA ARG A 64 6.74 -13.22 -1.06
C ARG A 64 5.71 -12.24 -1.65
N LEU A 65 5.35 -12.43 -2.91
CA LEU A 65 4.26 -11.69 -3.55
C LEU A 65 3.10 -12.63 -3.86
N ALA A 66 1.88 -12.24 -3.53
CA ALA A 66 0.70 -12.97 -3.94
C ALA A 66 0.61 -13.00 -5.47
N ARG A 67 0.71 -14.18 -6.07
CA ARG A 67 0.74 -14.33 -7.52
C ARG A 67 -0.66 -14.15 -8.11
N PRO A 68 -0.81 -13.35 -9.16
CA PRO A 68 -2.09 -13.20 -9.82
C PRO A 68 -2.47 -14.48 -10.57
N VAL A 69 -3.75 -14.80 -10.56
CA VAL A 69 -4.33 -15.87 -11.37
C VAL A 69 -4.83 -15.25 -12.67
N ARG A 70 -4.55 -15.90 -13.81
CA ARG A 70 -5.09 -15.51 -15.12
C ARG A 70 -6.38 -16.24 -15.39
N SER A 71 -7.32 -15.56 -16.02
CA SER A 71 -8.51 -16.19 -16.58
C SER A 71 -8.16 -17.10 -17.78
N THR A 72 -9.09 -17.92 -18.22
CA THR A 72 -8.95 -18.83 -19.36
C THR A 72 -8.53 -18.12 -20.66
N ASP A 73 -8.91 -16.86 -20.82
CA ASP A 73 -8.54 -16.00 -21.96
C ASP A 73 -7.30 -15.13 -21.69
N GLY A 74 -6.57 -15.37 -20.57
CA GLY A 74 -5.32 -14.73 -20.23
C GLY A 74 -5.42 -13.38 -19.52
N ARG A 75 -6.62 -12.87 -19.24
CA ARG A 75 -6.82 -11.59 -18.54
C ARG A 75 -6.60 -11.73 -17.05
N PHE A 76 -6.22 -10.62 -16.40
CA PHE A 76 -6.12 -10.52 -14.94
C PHE A 76 -7.39 -9.97 -14.28
N ILE A 77 -8.27 -9.35 -15.07
CA ILE A 77 -9.52 -8.76 -14.58
C ILE A 77 -10.67 -9.30 -15.44
N VAL A 78 -11.70 -9.82 -14.76
CA VAL A 78 -12.95 -10.32 -15.36
C VAL A 78 -14.13 -9.73 -14.60
N ALA A 79 -15.02 -9.04 -15.32
CA ALA A 79 -16.23 -8.42 -14.76
C ALA A 79 -15.94 -7.56 -13.49
N GLY A 80 -14.81 -6.84 -13.48
CA GLY A 80 -14.41 -6.01 -12.34
C GLY A 80 -13.83 -6.79 -11.14
N TRP A 81 -13.46 -8.06 -11.32
CA TRP A 81 -12.80 -8.88 -10.31
C TRP A 81 -11.39 -9.28 -10.73
N LYS A 82 -10.48 -9.31 -9.76
CA LYS A 82 -9.13 -9.87 -9.86
C LYS A 82 -9.03 -11.13 -8.99
N ALA A 83 -8.10 -12.02 -9.33
CA ALA A 83 -7.84 -13.24 -8.56
C ALA A 83 -6.34 -13.37 -8.27
N SER A 84 -6.01 -13.83 -7.06
CA SER A 84 -4.64 -14.08 -6.62
C SER A 84 -4.56 -15.38 -5.82
N THR A 85 -3.40 -16.03 -5.83
CA THR A 85 -3.15 -17.20 -4.97
C THR A 85 -3.18 -16.76 -3.50
N TRP A 86 -3.88 -17.55 -2.67
CA TRP A 86 -3.90 -17.35 -1.23
C TRP A 86 -2.50 -17.55 -0.63
N ILE A 87 -2.14 -16.68 0.30
CA ILE A 87 -0.97 -16.83 1.16
C ILE A 87 -1.44 -16.75 2.60
N ASP A 88 -1.12 -17.77 3.40
CA ASP A 88 -1.42 -17.77 4.82
C ASP A 88 -0.62 -16.68 5.55
N GLY A 89 -1.29 -16.02 6.48
CA GLY A 89 -0.70 -14.98 7.31
C GLY A 89 -1.76 -13.98 7.77
N GLU A 90 -1.34 -13.11 8.66
CA GLU A 90 -2.18 -12.06 9.23
C GLU A 90 -1.47 -10.71 9.20
N LEU A 91 -2.23 -9.62 9.26
CA LEU A 91 -1.69 -8.29 9.51
C LEU A 91 -1.15 -8.26 10.95
N ALA A 92 0.12 -7.92 11.11
CA ALA A 92 0.78 -7.90 12.41
C ALA A 92 1.37 -6.52 12.71
N ARG A 93 1.55 -6.22 14.01
CA ARG A 93 2.21 -4.99 14.48
C ARG A 93 3.74 -5.10 14.34
N ARG A 94 4.21 -5.42 13.14
CA ARG A 94 5.64 -5.61 12.81
C ARG A 94 6.11 -4.47 11.90
N VAL A 95 5.97 -3.24 12.40
CA VAL A 95 6.19 -2.02 11.60
C VAL A 95 7.64 -1.91 11.16
N ASP A 96 8.61 -2.09 12.06
CA ASP A 96 10.05 -2.05 11.72
C ASP A 96 10.41 -3.04 10.60
N GLU A 97 9.89 -4.25 10.65
CA GLU A 97 10.13 -5.25 9.61
C GLU A 97 9.41 -4.88 8.30
N THR A 98 8.24 -4.25 8.38
CA THR A 98 7.54 -3.75 7.18
C THR A 98 8.29 -2.58 6.54
N VAL A 99 8.98 -1.73 7.32
CA VAL A 99 9.91 -0.74 6.78
C VAL A 99 11.03 -1.42 5.97
N LEU A 100 11.59 -2.53 6.47
CA LEU A 100 12.60 -3.29 5.71
C LEU A 100 12.01 -3.92 4.44
N VAL A 101 10.74 -4.37 4.47
CA VAL A 101 10.01 -4.80 3.25
C VAL A 101 9.88 -3.65 2.28
N ALA A 102 9.55 -2.44 2.76
CA ALA A 102 9.44 -1.24 1.93
C ALA A 102 10.75 -0.93 1.19
N LEU A 103 11.87 -1.00 1.88
CA LEU A 103 13.20 -0.75 1.27
C LEU A 103 13.53 -1.77 0.18
N ARG A 104 13.31 -3.07 0.44
CA ARG A 104 13.53 -4.15 -0.55
C ARG A 104 12.62 -4.03 -1.76
N LEU A 105 11.34 -3.69 -1.51
CA LEU A 105 10.38 -3.47 -2.59
C LEU A 105 10.79 -2.26 -3.45
N THR A 106 11.19 -1.17 -2.80
CA THR A 106 11.68 0.04 -3.47
C THR A 106 12.88 -0.26 -4.37
N GLU A 107 13.85 -1.04 -3.89
CA GLU A 107 15.01 -1.48 -4.68
C GLU A 107 14.57 -2.31 -5.90
N ALA A 108 13.65 -3.27 -5.71
CA ALA A 108 13.14 -4.09 -6.81
C ALA A 108 12.34 -3.27 -7.84
N LEU A 109 11.69 -2.18 -7.42
CA LEU A 109 10.93 -1.29 -8.28
C LEU A 109 11.81 -0.25 -9.01
N ALA A 110 13.03 0.01 -8.55
CA ALA A 110 13.93 1.01 -9.14
C ALA A 110 14.27 0.75 -10.63
N GLY A 111 14.19 -0.51 -11.07
CA GLY A 111 14.44 -0.90 -12.46
C GLY A 111 13.23 -0.75 -13.38
N LEU A 112 12.08 -0.31 -12.89
CA LEU A 112 10.89 -0.16 -13.72
C LEU A 112 11.03 1.02 -14.69
N ASN A 113 10.75 0.77 -15.97
CA ASN A 113 10.76 1.80 -17.00
C ASN A 113 9.72 1.53 -18.09
N GLY A 114 9.39 2.54 -18.88
CA GLY A 114 8.50 2.43 -20.04
C GLY A 114 7.17 1.73 -19.71
N HIS A 115 6.88 0.63 -20.39
CA HIS A 115 5.62 -0.11 -20.25
C HIS A 115 5.44 -0.85 -18.89
N ALA A 116 6.45 -0.86 -18.03
CA ALA A 116 6.35 -1.40 -16.68
C ALA A 116 5.91 -0.36 -15.66
N LEU A 117 5.79 0.91 -16.03
CA LEU A 117 5.28 1.97 -15.17
C LEU A 117 3.77 1.81 -14.96
N PRO A 118 3.23 2.27 -13.80
CA PRO A 118 1.79 2.28 -13.58
C PRO A 118 1.08 3.19 -14.59
N PRO A 119 -0.19 2.93 -14.89
CA PRO A 119 -1.00 3.84 -15.72
C PRO A 119 -1.23 5.16 -15.00
N GLU A 120 -1.54 6.21 -15.76
CA GLU A 120 -1.96 7.48 -15.19
C GLU A 120 -3.19 7.27 -14.28
N PRO A 121 -3.17 7.80 -13.05
CA PRO A 121 -4.27 7.66 -12.13
C PRO A 121 -5.48 8.52 -12.56
N GLU A 122 -6.66 8.22 -12.01
CA GLU A 122 -7.85 9.04 -12.20
C GLU A 122 -7.78 10.28 -11.29
N ASP A 123 -7.89 11.47 -11.85
CA ASP A 123 -7.83 12.75 -11.11
C ASP A 123 -8.93 12.88 -10.03
N SER A 124 -10.03 12.15 -10.15
CA SER A 124 -11.12 12.16 -9.19
C SER A 124 -10.93 11.20 -8.00
N ASP A 125 -9.88 10.38 -8.02
CA ASP A 125 -9.59 9.44 -6.94
C ASP A 125 -9.15 10.21 -5.67
N PRO A 126 -9.84 10.03 -4.51
CA PRO A 126 -9.49 10.72 -3.27
C PRO A 126 -8.05 10.49 -2.81
N PHE A 127 -7.46 9.33 -3.09
CA PHE A 127 -6.07 9.03 -2.74
C PHE A 127 -5.10 9.80 -3.62
N VAL A 128 -5.40 9.91 -4.91
CA VAL A 128 -4.61 10.71 -5.87
C VAL A 128 -4.63 12.18 -5.49
N LEU A 129 -5.82 12.74 -5.25
CA LEU A 129 -5.97 14.13 -4.80
C LEU A 129 -5.28 14.40 -3.47
N ALA A 130 -5.35 13.45 -2.53
CA ALA A 130 -4.68 13.57 -1.24
C ALA A 130 -3.16 13.59 -1.38
N GLU A 131 -2.61 12.73 -2.25
CA GLU A 131 -1.17 12.71 -2.52
C GLU A 131 -0.70 14.00 -3.18
N GLN A 132 -1.41 14.48 -4.20
CA GLN A 132 -1.10 15.75 -4.86
C GLN A 132 -1.07 16.90 -3.85
N ARG A 133 -2.13 17.06 -3.03
CA ARG A 133 -2.20 18.09 -2.01
C ARG A 133 -1.05 18.02 -1.02
N ALA A 134 -0.71 16.83 -0.52
CA ALA A 134 0.37 16.65 0.43
C ALA A 134 1.73 17.06 -0.13
N TRP A 135 1.96 16.90 -1.45
CA TRP A 135 3.21 17.29 -2.09
C TRP A 135 3.22 18.73 -2.61
N GLU A 136 2.06 19.36 -2.78
CA GLU A 136 1.91 20.77 -3.16
C GLU A 136 1.86 21.71 -1.94
N GLU A 137 1.73 21.18 -0.72
CA GLU A 137 1.77 22.01 0.49
C GLU A 137 3.08 22.80 0.57
N ASP A 138 2.93 24.13 0.73
CA ASP A 138 4.03 25.07 0.91
C ASP A 138 3.90 25.69 2.32
N ALA A 139 4.77 25.28 3.23
CA ALA A 139 4.81 25.75 4.59
C ALA A 139 6.27 25.76 5.08
N PRO A 140 6.60 26.57 6.11
CA PRO A 140 7.98 26.78 6.57
C PRO A 140 8.73 25.50 6.99
N GLU A 141 8.01 24.48 7.40
CA GLU A 141 8.54 23.17 7.80
C GLU A 141 8.99 22.30 6.65
N TYR A 142 8.54 22.56 5.42
CA TYR A 142 8.92 21.79 4.25
C TYR A 142 10.18 22.32 3.61
N ARG A 143 11.09 21.40 3.31
CA ARG A 143 12.31 21.64 2.52
C ARG A 143 12.19 20.97 1.16
N GLU A 144 12.91 21.50 0.19
CA GLU A 144 13.04 20.83 -1.10
C GLU A 144 13.78 19.50 -0.94
N ILE A 145 13.22 18.45 -1.52
CA ILE A 145 13.80 17.11 -1.56
C ILE A 145 14.40 16.92 -2.96
N SER A 146 15.71 16.74 -3.01
CA SER A 146 16.45 16.53 -4.26
C SER A 146 16.83 15.05 -4.40
N GLY A 147 16.90 14.55 -5.64
CA GLY A 147 17.37 13.18 -5.90
C GLY A 147 16.47 12.40 -6.86
N PRO A 148 16.73 11.09 -6.99
CA PRO A 148 15.98 10.25 -7.90
C PRO A 148 14.53 10.09 -7.43
N LEU A 149 13.61 10.01 -8.39
CA LEU A 149 12.20 9.74 -8.15
C LEU A 149 11.83 8.40 -8.80
N GLN A 150 10.97 7.64 -8.14
CA GLN A 150 10.45 6.37 -8.64
C GLN A 150 9.05 6.07 -8.13
N PHE A 151 8.37 5.13 -8.74
CA PHE A 151 7.13 4.59 -8.18
C PHE A 151 7.45 3.68 -6.98
N GLY A 152 6.58 3.73 -5.97
CA GLY A 152 6.64 2.90 -4.78
C GLY A 152 5.25 2.37 -4.42
N HIS A 153 5.02 2.11 -3.13
CA HIS A 153 3.79 1.52 -2.61
C HIS A 153 3.11 2.43 -1.60
N ALA A 154 1.89 2.86 -1.89
CA ALA A 154 1.15 3.84 -1.09
C ALA A 154 0.47 3.25 0.16
N ASP A 155 0.33 1.91 0.28
CA ASP A 155 -0.43 1.26 1.36
C ASP A 155 0.18 -0.09 1.78
N LEU A 156 1.51 -0.12 1.97
CA LEU A 156 2.25 -1.38 2.18
C LEU A 156 1.92 -2.04 3.51
N LEU A 157 1.72 -1.27 4.59
CA LEU A 157 1.43 -1.84 5.92
C LEU A 157 0.13 -2.65 5.91
N ALA A 158 -0.89 -2.17 5.20
CA ALA A 158 -2.18 -2.86 5.06
C ALA A 158 -2.14 -4.06 4.11
N CYS A 159 -1.10 -4.19 3.28
CA CYS A 159 -0.91 -5.25 2.31
C CYS A 159 0.12 -6.30 2.73
N THR A 160 0.77 -6.17 3.91
CA THR A 160 1.85 -7.08 4.32
C THR A 160 1.38 -8.08 5.37
N LEU A 161 1.48 -9.37 5.04
CA LEU A 161 1.12 -10.49 5.90
C LEU A 161 2.36 -11.16 6.49
N TYR A 162 2.21 -11.63 7.72
CA TYR A 162 3.22 -12.38 8.45
C TYR A 162 2.67 -13.75 8.90
N HIS A 163 3.46 -14.79 8.74
CA HIS A 163 3.12 -16.15 9.19
C HIS A 163 4.33 -16.84 9.81
N GLY A 164 4.35 -16.96 11.14
CA GLY A 164 5.46 -17.56 11.87
C GLY A 164 6.81 -16.95 11.46
N ASN A 165 7.77 -17.81 11.11
CA ASN A 165 9.12 -17.43 10.66
C ASN A 165 9.28 -17.36 9.14
N GLN A 166 8.17 -17.42 8.38
CA GLN A 166 8.23 -17.29 6.94
C GLN A 166 8.54 -15.84 6.54
N ALA A 167 9.11 -15.67 5.34
CA ALA A 167 9.29 -14.37 4.77
C ALA A 167 7.94 -13.62 4.68
N PRO A 168 7.92 -12.29 4.93
CA PRO A 168 6.70 -11.50 4.80
C PRO A 168 6.11 -11.62 3.40
N ALA A 169 4.79 -11.46 3.30
CA ALA A 169 4.08 -11.58 2.03
C ALA A 169 3.28 -10.31 1.72
N VAL A 170 3.44 -9.78 0.52
CA VAL A 170 2.68 -8.63 0.03
C VAL A 170 1.56 -9.13 -0.88
N THR A 171 0.34 -8.74 -0.56
CA THR A 171 -0.87 -9.23 -1.24
C THR A 171 -1.19 -8.47 -2.52
N ASP A 172 -0.88 -7.18 -2.58
CA ASP A 172 -1.11 -6.33 -3.75
C ASP A 172 -0.02 -5.26 -3.88
N LEU A 173 0.00 -4.54 -5.00
CA LEU A 173 0.84 -3.36 -5.22
C LEU A 173 -0.06 -2.16 -5.51
N VAL A 174 0.02 -1.15 -4.65
CA VAL A 174 -0.72 0.12 -4.77
C VAL A 174 0.28 1.21 -5.13
N PRO A 175 0.35 1.67 -6.39
CA PRO A 175 1.36 2.65 -6.79
C PRO A 175 1.04 4.04 -6.24
N PHE A 176 2.06 4.88 -6.12
CA PHE A 176 1.90 6.32 -5.96
C PHE A 176 1.20 6.93 -7.17
N ALA A 177 0.56 8.08 -6.98
CA ALA A 177 -0.01 8.87 -8.07
C ALA A 177 1.07 9.45 -9.01
N ALA A 178 2.25 9.72 -8.47
CA ALA A 178 3.41 10.20 -9.21
C ALA A 178 4.71 9.60 -8.65
N PRO A 179 5.84 9.62 -9.39
CA PRO A 179 7.12 9.22 -8.85
C PRO A 179 7.52 10.05 -7.63
N ARG A 180 8.04 9.38 -6.58
CA ARG A 180 8.44 9.97 -5.31
C ARG A 180 9.84 9.51 -4.92
N PRO A 181 10.50 10.16 -3.94
CA PRO A 181 11.79 9.69 -3.43
C PRO A 181 11.72 8.25 -2.93
N PRO A 182 12.78 7.44 -3.09
CA PRO A 182 12.76 6.01 -2.79
C PRO A 182 12.31 5.65 -1.37
N ALA A 183 12.66 6.46 -0.34
CA ALA A 183 12.28 6.19 1.05
C ALA A 183 10.83 6.55 1.39
N TYR A 184 10.01 7.07 0.44
CA TYR A 184 8.65 7.51 0.75
C TYR A 184 7.72 6.34 1.13
N THR A 185 7.87 5.15 0.53
CA THR A 185 7.12 3.95 0.98
C THR A 185 7.45 3.61 2.44
N ALA A 186 8.71 3.71 2.84
CA ALA A 186 9.14 3.49 4.23
C ALA A 186 8.53 4.53 5.18
N ALA A 187 8.54 5.80 4.80
CA ALA A 187 7.91 6.87 5.56
C ALA A 187 6.40 6.64 5.76
N LEU A 188 5.68 6.22 4.73
CA LEU A 188 4.26 5.86 4.84
C LEU A 188 4.03 4.71 5.82
N VAL A 189 4.83 3.66 5.77
CA VAL A 189 4.76 2.53 6.72
C VAL A 189 4.97 3.00 8.16
N MET A 190 5.96 3.87 8.40
CA MET A 190 6.25 4.42 9.73
C MET A 190 5.06 5.27 10.25
N VAL A 191 4.55 6.17 9.43
CA VAL A 191 3.41 7.03 9.76
C VAL A 191 2.15 6.21 10.02
N ASP A 192 1.85 5.21 9.19
CA ASP A 192 0.71 4.33 9.39
C ASP A 192 0.83 3.53 10.70
N GLY A 193 2.04 3.05 11.01
CA GLY A 193 2.34 2.38 12.27
C GLY A 193 2.13 3.29 13.50
N LEU A 194 2.59 4.53 13.44
CA LEU A 194 2.42 5.54 14.49
C LEU A 194 0.93 5.92 14.67
N ILE A 195 0.20 6.15 13.58
CA ILE A 195 -1.25 6.47 13.60
C ILE A 195 -2.03 5.32 14.23
N ALA A 196 -1.70 4.09 13.88
CA ALA A 196 -2.35 2.88 14.41
C ALA A 196 -1.91 2.54 15.86
N GLY A 197 -0.92 3.24 16.44
CA GLY A 197 -0.32 2.87 17.72
C GLY A 197 0.29 1.47 17.70
N ALA A 198 0.80 1.05 16.55
CA ALA A 198 1.40 -0.27 16.32
C ALA A 198 2.91 -0.28 16.58
N VAL A 199 3.52 0.89 16.75
CA VAL A 199 4.95 1.11 17.02
C VAL A 199 5.11 2.32 17.93
N ASP A 200 6.20 2.39 18.67
CA ASP A 200 6.60 3.52 19.51
C ASP A 200 7.25 4.65 18.68
N ASP A 201 7.30 5.85 19.25
CA ASP A 201 7.82 7.04 18.59
C ASP A 201 9.32 6.92 18.22
N GLY A 202 10.07 6.07 18.91
CA GLY A 202 11.50 5.78 18.62
C GLY A 202 11.74 5.16 17.23
N ILE A 203 10.69 4.84 16.47
CA ILE A 203 10.86 4.38 15.07
C ILE A 203 11.52 5.45 14.21
N VAL A 204 11.29 6.75 14.49
CA VAL A 204 11.90 7.86 13.75
C VAL A 204 13.43 7.79 13.89
N ASP A 205 13.92 7.59 15.10
CA ASP A 205 15.36 7.47 15.37
C ASP A 205 15.99 6.22 14.73
N ARG A 206 15.29 5.09 14.78
CA ARG A 206 15.77 3.82 14.21
C ARG A 206 16.03 3.92 12.71
N PHE A 207 15.26 4.74 12.00
CA PHE A 207 15.36 4.91 10.55
C PHE A 207 15.86 6.30 10.12
N ARG A 208 16.41 7.11 11.04
CA ARG A 208 16.96 8.44 10.76
C ARG A 208 18.04 8.46 9.67
N HIS A 209 18.69 7.33 9.43
CA HIS A 209 19.74 7.19 8.43
C HIS A 209 19.22 7.17 6.98
N LEU A 210 17.91 7.06 6.77
CA LEU A 210 17.32 7.10 5.42
C LEU A 210 17.34 8.53 4.87
N PRO A 211 17.67 8.71 3.58
CA PRO A 211 17.73 10.06 2.98
C PRO A 211 16.39 10.79 3.10
N ASP A 212 16.45 12.06 3.52
CA ASP A 212 15.32 12.98 3.64
C ASP A 212 14.12 12.43 4.45
N ILE A 213 14.34 11.47 5.34
CA ILE A 213 13.28 10.76 6.03
C ILE A 213 12.41 11.71 6.88
N ASP A 214 13.01 12.74 7.49
CA ASP A 214 12.29 13.78 8.24
C ASP A 214 11.25 14.48 7.36
N GLN A 215 11.63 14.89 6.17
CA GLN A 215 10.73 15.54 5.21
C GLN A 215 9.71 14.56 4.62
N LEU A 216 10.11 13.33 4.36
CA LEU A 216 9.23 12.31 3.84
C LEU A 216 8.16 11.89 4.86
N LEU A 217 8.48 11.89 6.15
CA LEU A 217 7.52 11.65 7.24
C LEU A 217 6.47 12.78 7.31
N LEU A 218 6.88 14.05 7.18
CA LEU A 218 5.96 15.18 7.13
C LEU A 218 5.01 15.07 5.92
N ARG A 219 5.53 14.74 4.73
CA ARG A 219 4.72 14.49 3.54
C ARG A 219 3.78 13.29 3.69
N ALA A 220 4.23 12.23 4.37
CA ALA A 220 3.43 11.04 4.62
C ALA A 220 2.25 11.32 5.57
N VAL A 221 2.47 12.06 6.66
CA VAL A 221 1.38 12.42 7.59
C VAL A 221 0.41 13.40 6.95
N ALA A 222 0.88 14.36 6.16
CA ALA A 222 0.04 15.26 5.36
C ALA A 222 -0.84 14.48 4.38
N TYR A 223 -0.27 13.48 3.69
CA TYR A 223 -1.04 12.59 2.83
C TYR A 223 -2.17 11.89 3.59
N ARG A 224 -1.90 11.28 4.75
CA ARG A 224 -2.95 10.62 5.56
C ARG A 224 -3.99 11.61 6.08
N ARG A 225 -3.61 12.84 6.40
CA ARG A 225 -4.53 13.92 6.75
C ARG A 225 -5.48 14.22 5.60
N HIS A 226 -4.98 14.44 4.40
CA HIS A 226 -5.80 14.70 3.21
C HIS A 226 -6.66 13.49 2.82
N VAL A 227 -6.16 12.26 2.95
CA VAL A 227 -6.99 11.06 2.75
C VAL A 227 -8.17 11.06 3.72
N ASN A 228 -7.96 11.36 5.01
CA ASN A 228 -9.04 11.42 5.98
C ASN A 228 -10.05 12.56 5.70
N GLU A 229 -9.62 13.64 5.07
CA GLU A 229 -10.49 14.76 4.69
C GLU A 229 -11.32 14.48 3.43
N LEU A 230 -10.73 13.85 2.44
CA LEU A 230 -11.32 13.66 1.11
C LEU A 230 -12.10 12.33 0.99
N HIS A 231 -11.67 11.30 1.71
CA HIS A 231 -12.28 9.99 1.59
C HIS A 231 -13.62 9.90 2.35
N PRO A 232 -14.68 9.33 1.76
CA PRO A 232 -16.01 9.23 2.41
C PRO A 232 -16.04 8.50 3.75
N ARG A 233 -15.02 7.69 4.05
CA ARG A 233 -14.85 6.98 5.34
C ARG A 233 -13.99 7.74 6.34
N GLY A 234 -13.60 8.98 6.05
CA GLY A 234 -12.87 9.82 6.98
C GLY A 234 -13.61 10.01 8.31
N SER A 235 -12.88 10.05 9.41
CA SER A 235 -13.49 10.10 10.74
C SER A 235 -12.77 11.07 11.69
N SER A 236 -13.50 11.57 12.69
CA SER A 236 -12.93 12.42 13.75
C SER A 236 -11.89 11.68 14.61
N ASN A 237 -12.08 10.39 14.83
CA ASN A 237 -11.13 9.57 15.59
C ASN A 237 -9.81 9.41 14.82
N ALA A 238 -9.86 9.08 13.52
CA ALA A 238 -8.66 9.04 12.68
C ALA A 238 -7.95 10.40 12.64
N ARG A 239 -8.71 11.51 12.53
CA ARG A 239 -8.15 12.86 12.57
C ARG A 239 -7.36 13.15 13.85
N ALA A 240 -7.85 12.70 15.00
CA ALA A 240 -7.16 12.92 16.29
C ALA A 240 -5.82 12.16 16.33
N HIS A 241 -5.78 10.92 15.85
CA HIS A 241 -4.55 10.13 15.79
C HIS A 241 -3.55 10.70 14.78
N ILE A 242 -4.01 11.14 13.62
CA ILE A 242 -3.16 11.76 12.59
C ILE A 242 -2.54 13.05 13.15
N ARG A 243 -3.34 13.93 13.81
CA ARG A 243 -2.83 15.16 14.41
C ARG A 243 -1.76 14.89 15.46
N ARG A 244 -1.97 13.89 16.33
CA ARG A 244 -0.95 13.50 17.33
C ARG A 244 0.39 13.14 16.67
N VAL A 245 0.35 12.39 15.56
CA VAL A 245 1.57 12.01 14.82
C VAL A 245 2.17 13.21 14.10
N GLU A 246 1.35 14.10 13.55
CA GLU A 246 1.81 15.34 12.92
C GLU A 246 2.54 16.24 13.90
N ASP A 247 1.96 16.46 15.11
CA ASP A 247 2.60 17.25 16.19
C ASP A 247 3.94 16.62 16.62
N LEU A 248 4.01 15.31 16.75
CA LEU A 248 5.25 14.59 17.05
C LEU A 248 6.33 14.84 15.98
N LEU A 249 6.01 14.62 14.71
CA LEU A 249 6.97 14.74 13.62
C LEU A 249 7.44 16.18 13.39
N MET A 250 6.57 17.17 13.63
CA MET A 250 6.97 18.58 13.60
C MET A 250 7.96 18.93 14.72
N SER A 251 7.76 18.40 15.93
CA SER A 251 8.70 18.59 17.03
C SER A 251 10.07 18.00 16.71
N GLU A 252 10.13 16.76 16.21
CA GLU A 252 11.36 16.09 15.80
C GLU A 252 12.12 16.85 14.68
N ALA A 253 11.38 17.39 13.71
CA ALA A 253 11.98 18.17 12.62
C ALA A 253 12.56 19.51 13.13
N ALA A 254 11.95 20.13 14.15
CA ALA A 254 12.46 21.37 14.74
C ALA A 254 13.75 21.16 15.53
N ASP A 255 13.91 20.01 16.19
CA ASP A 255 15.10 19.66 16.98
C ASP A 255 16.33 19.29 16.11
N THR A 256 16.10 19.04 14.82
CA THR A 256 17.14 18.62 13.87
C THR A 256 17.74 19.81 13.07
N ASN A 257 17.14 20.99 13.12
CA ASN A 257 17.59 22.23 12.47
C ASN A 257 18.37 23.12 13.45
#